data_24f601a2838ea118402746b99f27cab8
#
_entry.id   24f601a2838ea118402746b99f27cab8
#
_cell.length_a   1.000
_cell.length_b   1.000
_cell.length_c   1.000
_cell.angle_alpha   90.00
_cell.angle_beta   90.00
_cell.angle_gamma   90.00
#
_symmetry.space_group_name_H-M   'P 1'
#
loop_
_entity.id
_entity.type
_entity.pdbx_description
1 polymer ?
#
loop_
_entity_poly.entity_id
_entity_poly.type
_entity_poly.pdbx_seq_one_letter_code
_entity_poly.pdbx_strand_id
1 'polypeptide(L)'
;RGILYHSIGVNGAMYVNYTDEAYIRQLALLKPSLLIISMGTNETFGRRFNTDEFSGQIEAFLALVKKELPNTAILLTTPPECYRRVRSGKQRTYVRNDNTERAARAIRNVAKKEEVACWDLFTTTGGKNSCRKWHSSRLMGRDRIHFTKEGYQEQGTLLFRAFMESYNNR
;
A
#
# COMPACT_ATOMS: atom_id res chain seq x y z
N ARG A 1 15.97 -3.78 24.48
CA ARG A 1 14.93 -4.41 23.63
C ARG A 1 15.06 -3.80 22.24
N GLY A 2 15.26 -4.63 21.21
CA GLY A 2 15.41 -4.21 19.81
C GLY A 2 14.12 -4.44 19.00
N ILE A 3 14.13 -3.94 17.75
CA ILE A 3 13.10 -4.21 16.76
C ILE A 3 13.69 -5.20 15.75
N LEU A 4 12.99 -6.31 15.51
CA LEU A 4 13.29 -7.22 14.41
C LEU A 4 12.34 -6.89 13.26
N TYR A 5 12.89 -6.58 12.09
CA TYR A 5 12.14 -6.22 10.90
C TYR A 5 12.25 -7.31 9.84
N HIS A 6 11.11 -7.78 9.35
CA HIS A 6 11.00 -8.69 8.22
C HIS A 6 10.38 -7.95 7.04
N SER A 7 11.00 -8.03 5.87
CA SER A 7 10.44 -7.53 4.62
C SER A 7 10.05 -8.73 3.75
N ILE A 8 8.73 -8.86 3.55
CA ILE A 8 8.16 -9.98 2.77
C ILE A 8 7.40 -9.33 1.61
N GLY A 9 8.02 -9.27 0.46
CA GLY A 9 7.43 -8.66 -0.72
C GLY A 9 7.78 -9.42 -1.98
N VAL A 10 6.80 -9.59 -2.86
CA VAL A 10 6.97 -10.16 -4.19
C VAL A 10 6.54 -9.12 -5.22
N ASN A 11 7.36 -8.91 -6.24
CA ASN A 11 7.04 -7.96 -7.30
C ASN A 11 5.74 -8.36 -8.01
N GLY A 12 4.85 -7.40 -8.19
CA GLY A 12 3.54 -7.63 -8.81
C GLY A 12 2.48 -8.21 -7.90
N ALA A 13 2.76 -8.44 -6.62
CA ALA A 13 1.81 -9.04 -5.68
C ALA A 13 0.56 -8.18 -5.46
N MET A 14 -0.56 -8.87 -5.27
CA MET A 14 -1.89 -8.35 -4.98
C MET A 14 -2.45 -9.03 -3.72
N TYR A 15 -3.51 -8.50 -3.12
CA TYR A 15 -4.16 -9.11 -1.96
C TYR A 15 -4.53 -10.57 -2.19
N VAL A 16 -5.08 -10.90 -3.36
CA VAL A 16 -5.48 -12.27 -3.71
C VAL A 16 -4.32 -13.27 -3.70
N ASN A 17 -3.09 -12.83 -3.94
CA ASN A 17 -1.92 -13.72 -3.94
C ASN A 17 -1.52 -14.15 -2.53
N TYR A 18 -1.89 -13.38 -1.52
CA TYR A 18 -1.60 -13.64 -0.10
C TYR A 18 -2.82 -14.13 0.68
N THR A 19 -4.01 -14.16 0.06
CA THR A 19 -5.23 -14.68 0.69
C THR A 19 -5.22 -16.22 0.64
N ASP A 20 -4.25 -16.79 1.34
CA ASP A 20 -4.01 -18.22 1.45
C ASP A 20 -3.75 -18.60 2.92
N GLU A 21 -4.52 -19.56 3.45
CA GLU A 21 -4.45 -19.91 4.87
C GLU A 21 -3.09 -20.52 5.25
N ALA A 22 -2.50 -21.35 4.39
CA ALA A 22 -1.20 -21.97 4.67
C ALA A 22 -0.10 -20.91 4.70
N TYR A 23 -0.16 -19.90 3.81
CA TYR A 23 0.76 -18.79 3.82
C TYR A 23 0.65 -17.94 5.10
N ILE A 24 -0.57 -17.61 5.53
CA ILE A 24 -0.77 -16.80 6.75
C ILE A 24 -0.34 -17.57 8.00
N ARG A 25 -0.55 -18.91 8.05
CA ARG A 25 -0.01 -19.75 9.13
C ARG A 25 1.52 -19.74 9.19
N GLN A 26 2.20 -19.72 8.03
CA GLN A 26 3.66 -19.58 8.02
C GLN A 26 4.10 -18.20 8.53
N LEU A 27 3.38 -17.15 8.16
CA LEU A 27 3.63 -15.80 8.67
C LEU A 27 3.43 -15.74 10.19
N ALA A 28 2.47 -16.48 10.73
CA ALA A 28 2.21 -16.55 12.16
C ALA A 28 3.37 -17.15 12.98
N LEU A 29 4.23 -17.97 12.37
CA LEU A 29 5.44 -18.48 13.02
C LEU A 29 6.43 -17.38 13.42
N LEU A 30 6.42 -16.24 12.72
CA LEU A 30 7.24 -15.08 13.05
C LEU A 30 6.75 -14.33 14.28
N LYS A 31 5.52 -14.60 14.75
CA LYS A 31 4.88 -13.92 15.91
C LYS A 31 5.01 -12.39 15.84
N PRO A 32 4.61 -11.75 14.73
CA PRO A 32 4.79 -10.32 14.56
C PRO A 32 3.94 -9.54 15.57
N SER A 33 4.50 -8.51 16.19
CA SER A 33 3.74 -7.57 17.02
C SER A 33 2.97 -6.56 16.17
N LEU A 34 3.47 -6.28 14.95
CA LEU A 34 2.86 -5.39 13.97
C LEU A 34 3.03 -5.97 12.57
N LEU A 35 1.95 -5.99 11.80
CA LEU A 35 1.93 -6.32 10.39
C LEU A 35 1.57 -5.07 9.57
N ILE A 36 2.51 -4.58 8.78
CA ILE A 36 2.27 -3.46 7.85
C ILE A 36 1.96 -4.04 6.46
N ILE A 37 0.78 -3.74 5.94
CA ILE A 37 0.29 -4.25 4.66
C ILE A 37 0.29 -3.11 3.66
N SER A 38 1.25 -3.15 2.72
CA SER A 38 1.45 -2.11 1.71
C SER A 38 1.20 -2.67 0.31
N MET A 39 -0.06 -2.77 -0.07
CA MET A 39 -0.54 -3.30 -1.35
C MET A 39 -1.59 -2.37 -1.98
N GLY A 40 -2.12 -2.72 -3.13
CA GLY A 40 -3.16 -1.96 -3.82
C GLY A 40 -2.68 -1.28 -5.11
N THR A 41 -1.38 -1.07 -5.29
CA THR A 41 -0.86 -0.48 -6.54
C THR A 41 -1.09 -1.39 -7.74
N ASN A 42 -0.78 -2.68 -7.62
CA ASN A 42 -0.86 -3.62 -8.74
C ASN A 42 -2.29 -3.86 -9.20
N GLU A 43 -3.23 -3.95 -8.29
CA GLU A 43 -4.66 -4.11 -8.58
C GLU A 43 -5.19 -2.98 -9.45
N THR A 44 -4.66 -1.75 -9.27
CA THR A 44 -5.11 -0.56 -10.01
C THR A 44 -4.75 -0.58 -11.50
N PHE A 45 -3.84 -1.48 -11.92
CA PHE A 45 -3.45 -1.64 -13.32
C PHE A 45 -4.35 -2.60 -14.11
N GLY A 46 -5.24 -3.31 -13.44
CA GLY A 46 -6.24 -4.16 -14.08
C GLY A 46 -7.08 -3.40 -15.12
N ARG A 47 -7.51 -4.09 -16.19
CA ARG A 47 -8.33 -3.48 -17.26
C ARG A 47 -9.67 -2.94 -16.74
N ARG A 48 -10.22 -3.60 -15.71
CA ARG A 48 -11.50 -3.23 -15.08
C ARG A 48 -11.30 -3.25 -13.57
N PHE A 49 -10.70 -2.19 -13.03
CA PHE A 49 -10.62 -2.05 -11.58
C PHE A 49 -12.02 -1.81 -11.00
N ASN A 50 -12.47 -2.75 -10.18
CA ASN A 50 -13.73 -2.67 -9.45
C ASN A 50 -13.43 -2.42 -7.97
N THR A 51 -13.98 -1.36 -7.41
CA THR A 51 -13.73 -0.94 -6.03
C THR A 51 -14.34 -1.91 -5.01
N ASP A 52 -15.52 -2.47 -5.31
CA ASP A 52 -16.22 -3.36 -4.38
C ASP A 52 -15.53 -4.74 -4.33
N GLU A 53 -15.13 -5.25 -5.50
CA GLU A 53 -14.32 -6.47 -5.59
C GLU A 53 -12.99 -6.30 -4.86
N PHE A 54 -12.31 -5.17 -5.06
CA PHE A 54 -11.05 -4.87 -4.37
C PHE A 54 -11.24 -4.76 -2.85
N SER A 55 -12.31 -4.13 -2.38
CA SER A 55 -12.65 -4.07 -0.96
C SER A 55 -12.87 -5.47 -0.38
N GLY A 56 -13.63 -6.33 -1.08
CA GLY A 56 -13.85 -7.72 -0.69
C GLY A 56 -12.56 -8.54 -0.61
N GLN A 57 -11.59 -8.31 -1.50
CA GLN A 57 -10.28 -8.96 -1.45
C GLN A 57 -9.49 -8.56 -0.20
N ILE A 58 -9.52 -7.27 0.16
CA ILE A 58 -8.89 -6.78 1.40
C ILE A 58 -9.56 -7.39 2.63
N GLU A 59 -10.88 -7.41 2.68
CA GLU A 59 -11.66 -7.97 3.79
C GLU A 59 -11.38 -9.48 3.96
N ALA A 60 -11.36 -10.24 2.87
CA ALA A 60 -11.03 -11.67 2.90
C ALA A 60 -9.61 -11.93 3.44
N PHE A 61 -8.63 -11.13 2.98
CA PHE A 61 -7.27 -11.21 3.49
C PHE A 61 -7.20 -10.87 4.99
N LEU A 62 -7.84 -9.78 5.42
CA LEU A 62 -7.86 -9.37 6.83
C LEU A 62 -8.54 -10.41 7.73
N ALA A 63 -9.60 -11.08 7.25
CA ALA A 63 -10.27 -12.14 8.00
C ALA A 63 -9.32 -13.30 8.31
N LEU A 64 -8.50 -13.73 7.33
CA LEU A 64 -7.47 -14.75 7.54
C LEU A 64 -6.36 -14.27 8.49
N VAL A 65 -5.89 -13.04 8.31
CA VAL A 65 -4.86 -12.45 9.19
C VAL A 65 -5.36 -12.38 10.63
N LYS A 66 -6.56 -11.87 10.87
CA LYS A 66 -7.14 -11.80 12.22
C LYS A 66 -7.35 -13.16 12.86
N LYS A 67 -7.73 -14.18 12.05
CA LYS A 67 -7.90 -15.55 12.51
C LYS A 67 -6.59 -16.18 12.99
N GLU A 68 -5.52 -16.08 12.19
CA GLU A 68 -4.25 -16.76 12.44
C GLU A 68 -3.28 -15.91 13.30
N LEU A 69 -3.49 -14.60 13.39
CA LEU A 69 -2.65 -13.62 14.08
C LEU A 69 -3.48 -12.71 15.01
N PRO A 70 -4.29 -13.26 15.94
CA PRO A 70 -5.28 -12.49 16.71
C PRO A 70 -4.68 -11.40 17.61
N ASN A 71 -3.39 -11.50 17.94
CA ASN A 71 -2.70 -10.55 18.82
C ASN A 71 -1.76 -9.59 18.06
N THR A 72 -1.80 -9.60 16.73
CA THR A 72 -0.95 -8.76 15.89
C THR A 72 -1.67 -7.47 15.53
N ALA A 73 -1.05 -6.33 15.82
CA ALA A 73 -1.54 -5.05 15.32
C ALA A 73 -1.43 -4.99 13.79
N ILE A 74 -2.45 -4.45 13.12
CA ILE A 74 -2.50 -4.35 11.65
C ILE A 74 -2.48 -2.89 11.25
N LEU A 75 -1.60 -2.54 10.31
CA LEU A 75 -1.54 -1.24 9.65
C LEU A 75 -1.68 -1.42 8.14
N LEU A 76 -2.76 -0.96 7.56
CA LEU A 76 -2.90 -0.84 6.12
C LEU A 76 -2.22 0.44 5.63
N THR A 77 -1.61 0.41 4.44
CA THR A 77 -1.16 1.63 3.77
C THR A 77 -1.87 1.80 2.44
N THR A 78 -2.20 3.03 2.07
CA THR A 78 -2.79 3.30 0.75
C THR A 78 -1.70 3.37 -0.31
N PRO A 79 -1.97 3.00 -1.59
CA PRO A 79 -1.02 3.19 -2.68
C PRO A 79 -0.83 4.70 -2.94
N PRO A 80 0.41 5.16 -3.24
CA PRO A 80 0.64 6.53 -3.69
C PRO A 80 0.07 6.73 -5.09
N GLU A 81 -0.10 7.99 -5.51
CA GLU A 81 -0.45 8.26 -6.90
C GLU A 81 0.63 7.72 -7.85
N CYS A 82 0.20 7.06 -8.90
CA CYS A 82 1.09 6.62 -9.98
C CYS A 82 0.49 6.90 -11.36
N TYR A 83 1.32 6.73 -12.39
CA TYR A 83 0.92 6.89 -13.78
C TYR A 83 1.06 5.56 -14.51
N ARG A 84 0.24 5.38 -15.53
CA ARG A 84 0.37 4.27 -16.48
C ARG A 84 0.94 4.75 -17.80
N ARG A 85 1.82 3.97 -18.38
CA ARG A 85 2.31 4.22 -19.73
C ARG A 85 1.29 3.74 -20.73
N VAL A 86 0.83 4.63 -21.59
CA VAL A 86 -0.10 4.32 -22.68
C VAL A 86 0.57 4.57 -24.02
N ARG A 87 0.11 3.85 -25.04
CA ARG A 87 0.54 4.05 -26.43
C ARG A 87 -0.53 4.85 -27.18
N SER A 88 -0.09 5.94 -27.80
CA SER A 88 -0.92 6.75 -28.69
C SER A 88 -0.23 6.77 -30.06
N GLY A 89 -0.70 5.96 -31.00
CA GLY A 89 -0.03 5.71 -32.27
C GLY A 89 1.39 5.15 -32.08
N LYS A 90 2.40 5.86 -32.61
CA LYS A 90 3.83 5.51 -32.45
C LYS A 90 4.46 6.05 -31.16
N GLN A 91 3.78 6.96 -30.46
CA GLN A 91 4.31 7.59 -29.25
C GLN A 91 3.86 6.85 -27.99
N ARG A 92 4.72 6.90 -26.96
CA ARG A 92 4.41 6.43 -25.61
C ARG A 92 4.32 7.66 -24.71
N THR A 93 3.22 7.76 -23.98
CA THR A 93 2.98 8.83 -23.01
C THR A 93 2.58 8.26 -21.66
N TYR A 94 2.60 9.11 -20.64
CA TYR A 94 2.17 8.75 -19.30
C TYR A 94 0.86 9.46 -18.97
N VAL A 95 -0.13 8.71 -18.53
CA VAL A 95 -1.41 9.22 -18.03
C VAL A 95 -1.60 8.84 -16.59
N ARG A 96 -2.26 9.69 -15.84
CA ARG A 96 -2.60 9.42 -14.44
C ARG A 96 -3.40 8.13 -14.32
N ASN A 97 -3.07 7.31 -13.32
CA ASN A 97 -3.87 6.15 -12.98
C ASN A 97 -4.93 6.54 -11.93
N ASP A 98 -6.13 6.91 -12.38
CA ASP A 98 -7.21 7.34 -11.48
C ASP A 98 -7.67 6.25 -10.51
N ASN A 99 -7.36 4.97 -10.81
CA ASN A 99 -7.70 3.87 -9.93
C ASN A 99 -6.89 3.91 -8.62
N THR A 100 -5.71 4.55 -8.58
CA THR A 100 -4.94 4.65 -7.31
C THR A 100 -5.68 5.46 -6.26
N GLU A 101 -6.34 6.55 -6.63
CA GLU A 101 -7.18 7.35 -5.73
C GLU A 101 -8.40 6.56 -5.25
N ARG A 102 -9.02 5.78 -6.17
CA ARG A 102 -10.14 4.88 -5.83
C ARG A 102 -9.72 3.78 -4.87
N ALA A 103 -8.56 3.16 -5.12
CA ALA A 103 -7.99 2.14 -4.24
C ALA A 103 -7.62 2.72 -2.87
N ALA A 104 -7.01 3.89 -2.81
CA ALA A 104 -6.69 4.56 -1.54
C ALA A 104 -7.95 4.80 -0.71
N ARG A 105 -9.04 5.27 -1.33
CA ARG A 105 -10.33 5.45 -0.67
C ARG A 105 -10.93 4.12 -0.17
N ALA A 106 -10.87 3.06 -0.99
CA ALA A 106 -11.34 1.73 -0.61
C ALA A 106 -10.59 1.19 0.61
N ILE A 107 -9.25 1.27 0.61
CA ILE A 107 -8.43 0.83 1.74
C ILE A 107 -8.79 1.59 3.02
N ARG A 108 -8.97 2.92 2.97
CA ARG A 108 -9.38 3.70 4.15
C ARG A 108 -10.76 3.27 4.67
N ASN A 109 -11.71 3.03 3.76
CA ASN A 109 -13.05 2.59 4.14
C ASN A 109 -13.04 1.20 4.77
N VAL A 110 -12.29 0.25 4.20
CA VAL A 110 -12.13 -1.08 4.78
C VAL A 110 -11.41 -1.01 6.11
N ALA A 111 -10.34 -0.22 6.24
CA ALA A 111 -9.63 -0.05 7.51
C ALA A 111 -10.56 0.45 8.62
N LYS A 112 -11.42 1.43 8.30
CA LYS A 112 -12.42 1.95 9.24
C LYS A 112 -13.46 0.89 9.61
N LYS A 113 -14.00 0.15 8.63
CA LYS A 113 -14.99 -0.91 8.83
C LYS A 113 -14.42 -2.05 9.68
N GLU A 114 -13.18 -2.43 9.40
CA GLU A 114 -12.48 -3.54 10.04
C GLU A 114 -11.76 -3.14 11.34
N GLU A 115 -11.85 -1.87 11.75
CA GLU A 115 -11.22 -1.32 12.96
C GLU A 115 -9.71 -1.58 13.01
N VAL A 116 -9.02 -1.45 11.88
CA VAL A 116 -7.56 -1.54 11.79
C VAL A 116 -6.96 -0.18 11.45
N ALA A 117 -5.70 0.02 11.84
CA ALA A 117 -5.00 1.27 11.54
C ALA A 117 -4.76 1.44 10.04
N CYS A 118 -4.78 2.68 9.57
CA CYS A 118 -4.48 3.03 8.18
C CYS A 118 -3.55 4.24 8.10
N TRP A 119 -2.45 4.09 7.37
CA TRP A 119 -1.59 5.20 6.98
C TRP A 119 -1.90 5.60 5.53
N ASP A 120 -2.47 6.78 5.36
CA ASP A 120 -2.87 7.28 4.05
C ASP A 120 -1.67 7.87 3.29
N LEU A 121 -0.86 6.99 2.70
CA LEU A 121 0.30 7.37 1.88
C LEU A 121 -0.11 8.21 0.66
N PHE A 122 -1.27 7.95 0.06
CA PHE A 122 -1.80 8.75 -1.05
C PHE A 122 -1.87 10.24 -0.68
N THR A 123 -2.52 10.54 0.43
CA THR A 123 -2.66 11.93 0.91
C THR A 123 -1.33 12.48 1.43
N THR A 124 -0.56 11.66 2.15
CA THR A 124 0.75 12.06 2.73
C THR A 124 1.74 12.47 1.65
N THR A 125 1.75 11.81 0.49
CA THR A 125 2.62 12.19 -0.65
C THR A 125 2.11 13.40 -1.43
N GLY A 126 0.93 13.93 -1.09
CA GLY A 126 0.33 15.12 -1.72
C GLY A 126 -0.89 14.83 -2.59
N GLY A 127 -1.44 13.60 -2.57
CA GLY A 127 -2.66 13.24 -3.26
C GLY A 127 -2.57 13.37 -4.79
N LYS A 128 -3.62 13.93 -5.38
CA LYS A 128 -3.70 14.15 -6.82
C LYS A 128 -2.59 15.07 -7.33
N ASN A 129 -1.92 14.66 -8.42
CA ASN A 129 -0.74 15.29 -9.03
C ASN A 129 0.56 15.16 -8.21
N SER A 130 0.59 14.36 -7.13
CA SER A 130 1.80 14.14 -6.35
C SER A 130 2.89 13.42 -7.15
N CYS A 131 2.53 12.43 -7.97
CA CYS A 131 3.47 11.69 -8.82
C CYS A 131 4.32 12.60 -9.70
N ARG A 132 3.73 13.66 -10.27
CA ARG A 132 4.47 14.66 -11.07
C ARG A 132 5.51 15.40 -10.24
N LYS A 133 5.13 15.85 -9.03
CA LYS A 133 6.01 16.55 -8.10
C LYS A 133 7.17 15.67 -7.66
N TRP A 134 6.86 14.45 -7.23
CA TRP A 134 7.88 13.48 -6.79
C TRP A 134 8.82 13.09 -7.93
N HIS A 135 8.31 12.93 -9.16
CA HIS A 135 9.12 12.66 -10.34
C HIS A 135 10.04 13.83 -10.68
N SER A 136 9.55 15.08 -10.66
CA SER A 136 10.37 16.27 -10.93
C SER A 136 11.44 16.50 -9.85
N SER A 137 11.16 16.09 -8.62
CA SER A 137 12.12 16.10 -7.50
C SER A 137 13.04 14.88 -7.47
N ARG A 138 13.01 14.02 -8.48
CA ARG A 138 13.81 12.79 -8.61
C ARG A 138 13.55 11.75 -7.50
N LEU A 139 12.43 11.86 -6.80
CA LEU A 139 12.00 10.91 -5.76
C LEU A 139 11.17 9.75 -6.33
N MET A 140 10.74 9.85 -7.59
CA MET A 140 10.01 8.80 -8.29
C MET A 140 10.73 8.41 -9.58
N GLY A 141 10.73 7.12 -9.90
CA GLY A 141 11.40 6.53 -11.04
C GLY A 141 10.82 6.98 -12.39
N ARG A 142 11.53 6.67 -13.47
CA ARG A 142 11.11 7.00 -14.85
C ARG A 142 9.81 6.34 -15.26
N ASP A 143 9.47 5.21 -14.64
CA ASP A 143 8.21 4.48 -14.87
C ASP A 143 7.00 5.17 -14.22
N ARG A 144 7.23 6.11 -13.31
CA ARG A 144 6.21 6.85 -12.55
C ARG A 144 5.31 5.93 -11.72
N ILE A 145 5.87 4.82 -11.27
CA ILE A 145 5.22 3.84 -10.40
C ILE A 145 6.07 3.63 -9.15
N HIS A 146 7.35 3.31 -9.35
CA HIS A 146 8.28 3.04 -8.27
C HIS A 146 9.01 4.29 -7.82
N PHE A 147 9.26 4.40 -6.53
CA PHE A 147 10.12 5.46 -6.00
C PHE A 147 11.60 5.18 -6.34
N THR A 148 12.41 6.22 -6.34
CA THR A 148 13.87 6.08 -6.29
C THR A 148 14.29 5.65 -4.88
N LYS A 149 15.57 5.34 -4.67
CA LYS A 149 16.11 5.05 -3.35
C LYS A 149 15.80 6.19 -2.37
N GLU A 150 16.04 7.43 -2.81
CA GLU A 150 15.78 8.65 -2.04
C GLU A 150 14.27 8.81 -1.77
N GLY A 151 13.43 8.47 -2.74
CA GLY A 151 11.97 8.49 -2.58
C GLY A 151 11.46 7.48 -1.56
N TYR A 152 12.02 6.27 -1.54
CA TYR A 152 11.69 5.27 -0.50
C TYR A 152 12.21 5.69 0.87
N GLN A 153 13.37 6.35 0.96
CA GLN A 153 13.86 6.91 2.22
C GLN A 153 12.94 8.01 2.76
N GLU A 154 12.49 8.91 1.89
CA GLU A 154 11.52 9.95 2.26
C GLU A 154 10.19 9.33 2.72
N GLN A 155 9.68 8.33 2.01
CA GLN A 155 8.49 7.60 2.44
C GLN A 155 8.67 6.96 3.83
N GLY A 156 9.83 6.34 4.09
CA GLY A 156 10.15 5.79 5.40
C GLY A 156 10.19 6.86 6.49
N THR A 157 10.76 8.02 6.21
CA THR A 157 10.79 9.17 7.12
C THR A 157 9.38 9.68 7.44
N LEU A 158 8.51 9.76 6.43
CA LEU A 158 7.11 10.18 6.63
C LEU A 158 6.33 9.18 7.49
N LEU A 159 6.53 7.87 7.28
CA LEU A 159 5.91 6.85 8.11
C LEU A 159 6.43 6.90 9.56
N PHE A 160 7.74 7.04 9.73
CA PHE A 160 8.33 7.16 11.06
C PHE A 160 7.78 8.37 11.84
N ARG A 161 7.65 9.53 11.17
CA ARG A 161 7.05 10.74 11.79
C ARG A 161 5.61 10.47 12.22
N ALA A 162 4.80 9.81 11.38
CA ALA A 162 3.43 9.45 11.73
C ALA A 162 3.35 8.53 12.96
N PHE A 163 4.27 7.56 13.09
CA PHE A 163 4.38 6.74 14.30
C PHE A 163 4.74 7.57 15.52
N MET A 164 5.73 8.47 15.42
CA MET A 164 6.16 9.31 16.54
C MET A 164 5.08 10.29 16.99
N GLU A 165 4.37 10.91 16.06
CA GLU A 165 3.21 11.77 16.36
C GLU A 165 2.12 10.99 17.09
N SER A 166 1.77 9.80 16.59
CA SER A 166 0.77 8.94 17.25
C SER A 166 1.22 8.48 18.66
N TYR A 167 2.52 8.24 18.84
CA TYR A 167 3.07 7.85 20.13
C TYR A 167 3.06 8.98 21.15
N ASN A 168 3.41 10.20 20.73
CA ASN A 168 3.50 11.38 21.60
C ASN A 168 2.13 11.97 21.98
N ASN A 169 1.08 11.63 21.24
CA ASN A 169 -0.30 12.11 21.47
C ASN A 169 -1.16 11.11 22.28
N ARG A 170 -0.53 10.16 22.97
CA ARG A 170 -1.22 9.20 23.85
C ARG A 170 -1.35 9.68 25.27
#